data_f46b070552e2c5d4ee56dae0a9c10aca
#
_entry.id   f46b070552e2c5d4ee56dae0a9c10aca
#
_cell.length_a   1.000
_cell.length_b   1.000
_cell.length_c   1.000
_cell.angle_alpha   90.00
_cell.angle_beta   90.00
_cell.angle_gamma   90.00
#
_symmetry.space_group_name_H-M   'P 1'
#
loop_
_entity.id
_entity.type
_entity.pdbx_description
1 polymer ?
#
loop_
_entity_poly.entity_id
_entity_poly.type
_entity_poly.pdbx_seq_one_letter_code
_entity_poly.pdbx_strand_id
1 'polypeptide(L)'
;MNYEPSEKKEHYMEEFEEPSSVPSKPENHLVRMPKTISTAINNITKEMQMLGKDGKNEFQKYNYASIDKFLSTVNPLAGHFGLILTQDEETCKIITDTQGRPWLNIVYRFILSHKDGDTWQYTPRRTIYCEMKGGQAMGAAQSYALKQFMRSLFLIATGDNDDLDNQNQTYNKPKEAKKETNKEGKNERRVA
;
A
#
# COMPACT_ATOMS: atom_id res chain seq x y z
N MET A 1 -67.22 -12.41 -18.90
CA MET A 1 -65.81 -12.47 -18.41
C MET A 1 -65.23 -11.10 -18.60
N ASN A 2 -65.21 -10.32 -17.51
CA ASN A 2 -64.73 -8.94 -17.54
C ASN A 2 -63.27 -8.96 -17.08
N TYR A 3 -62.37 -8.46 -17.94
CA TYR A 3 -60.97 -8.28 -17.63
C TYR A 3 -60.79 -6.88 -17.05
N GLU A 4 -60.38 -6.77 -15.77
CA GLU A 4 -59.94 -5.52 -15.17
C GLU A 4 -58.46 -5.30 -15.49
N PRO A 5 -58.02 -4.07 -15.84
CA PRO A 5 -56.63 -3.77 -16.07
C PRO A 5 -55.91 -3.49 -14.74
N SER A 6 -54.77 -4.16 -14.55
CA SER A 6 -53.87 -4.03 -13.40
C SER A 6 -53.29 -2.62 -13.30
N GLU A 7 -53.37 -2.07 -12.11
CA GLU A 7 -52.80 -0.79 -11.69
C GLU A 7 -51.27 -0.75 -11.92
N LYS A 8 -50.86 0.29 -12.62
CA LYS A 8 -49.45 0.67 -12.74
C LYS A 8 -48.95 1.16 -11.40
N LYS A 9 -48.02 0.44 -10.80
CA LYS A 9 -47.23 0.95 -9.67
C LYS A 9 -46.31 2.07 -10.18
N GLU A 10 -46.63 3.29 -9.84
CA GLU A 10 -45.73 4.43 -9.95
C GLU A 10 -44.55 4.23 -9.02
N HIS A 11 -43.39 4.14 -9.61
CA HIS A 11 -42.12 4.03 -8.89
C HIS A 11 -41.76 5.45 -8.45
N TYR A 12 -42.01 5.76 -7.17
CA TYR A 12 -41.47 6.97 -6.54
C TYR A 12 -39.97 6.91 -6.54
N MET A 13 -39.33 7.72 -7.38
CA MET A 13 -37.93 8.06 -7.23
C MET A 13 -37.85 8.99 -6.04
N GLU A 14 -37.34 8.47 -4.91
CA GLU A 14 -36.87 9.29 -3.79
C GLU A 14 -35.77 10.21 -4.32
N GLU A 15 -36.05 11.51 -4.38
CA GLU A 15 -35.04 12.54 -4.58
C GLU A 15 -34.05 12.43 -3.44
N PHE A 16 -32.83 11.96 -3.72
CA PHE A 16 -31.72 12.07 -2.81
C PHE A 16 -31.41 13.56 -2.66
N GLU A 17 -31.86 14.16 -1.57
CA GLU A 17 -31.35 15.47 -1.14
C GLU A 17 -29.86 15.32 -0.87
N GLU A 18 -29.02 15.91 -1.71
CA GLU A 18 -27.60 16.06 -1.43
C GLU A 18 -27.45 16.82 -0.10
N PRO A 19 -26.67 16.29 0.87
CA PRO A 19 -26.43 17.01 2.12
C PRO A 19 -25.72 18.34 1.82
N SER A 20 -26.41 19.44 2.06
CA SER A 20 -26.03 20.82 1.76
C SER A 20 -24.89 21.37 2.64
N SER A 21 -23.96 20.55 3.10
CA SER A 21 -22.71 20.99 3.73
C SER A 21 -21.62 19.94 3.48
N VAL A 22 -21.01 20.00 2.30
CA VAL A 22 -19.63 19.52 2.18
C VAL A 22 -18.81 20.36 3.15
N PRO A 23 -18.21 19.79 4.22
CA PRO A 23 -17.35 20.57 5.10
C PRO A 23 -16.27 21.17 4.21
N SER A 24 -16.14 22.50 4.23
CA SER A 24 -15.10 23.24 3.55
C SER A 24 -13.78 22.52 3.86
N LYS A 25 -13.07 22.06 2.80
CA LYS A 25 -11.72 21.52 2.96
C LYS A 25 -10.98 22.44 3.89
N PRO A 26 -10.36 21.94 5.00
CA PRO A 26 -9.59 22.80 5.87
C PRO A 26 -8.61 23.55 4.96
N GLU A 27 -8.62 24.88 5.03
CA GLU A 27 -7.66 25.70 4.33
C GLU A 27 -6.28 25.16 4.66
N ASN A 28 -5.65 24.62 3.63
CA ASN A 28 -4.35 23.97 3.75
C ASN A 28 -3.33 25.08 3.93
N HIS A 29 -3.31 25.68 5.13
CA HIS A 29 -2.18 26.50 5.55
C HIS A 29 -0.99 25.55 5.51
N LEU A 30 -0.20 25.66 4.45
CA LEU A 30 1.06 24.93 4.28
C LEU A 30 1.91 25.23 5.51
N VAL A 31 1.80 24.39 6.53
CA VAL A 31 2.63 24.52 7.74
C VAL A 31 4.07 24.31 7.30
N ARG A 32 4.81 25.43 7.26
CA ARG A 32 6.19 25.44 6.80
C ARG A 32 7.02 24.52 7.68
N MET A 33 7.78 23.63 7.05
CA MET A 33 8.75 22.80 7.77
C MET A 33 9.86 23.67 8.37
N PRO A 34 10.21 23.49 9.65
CA PRO A 34 11.36 24.17 10.26
C PRO A 34 12.65 23.93 9.48
N LYS A 35 13.50 24.96 9.42
CA LYS A 35 14.75 24.89 8.65
C LYS A 35 15.70 23.79 9.15
N THR A 36 15.78 23.58 10.46
CA THR A 36 16.59 22.53 11.10
C THR A 36 16.19 21.16 10.59
N ILE A 37 14.88 20.85 10.60
CA ILE A 37 14.31 19.59 10.12
C ILE A 37 14.54 19.41 8.63
N SER A 38 14.24 20.43 7.81
CA SER A 38 14.44 20.34 6.36
C SER A 38 15.92 20.18 5.97
N THR A 39 16.83 20.82 6.70
CA THR A 39 18.28 20.67 6.52
C THR A 39 18.72 19.26 6.89
N ALA A 40 18.25 18.73 8.02
CA ALA A 40 18.58 17.36 8.45
C ALA A 40 18.08 16.33 7.41
N ILE A 41 16.84 16.44 6.94
CA ILE A 41 16.30 15.55 5.90
C ILE A 41 17.14 15.61 4.63
N ASN A 42 17.48 16.81 4.14
CA ASN A 42 18.28 16.98 2.95
C ASN A 42 19.69 16.36 3.09
N ASN A 43 20.33 16.50 4.24
CA ASN A 43 21.64 15.92 4.48
C ASN A 43 21.56 14.40 4.56
N ILE A 44 20.57 13.83 5.26
CA ILE A 44 20.33 12.40 5.29
C ILE A 44 20.10 11.87 3.87
N THR A 45 19.24 12.54 3.07
CA THR A 45 18.95 12.12 1.69
C THR A 45 20.20 12.12 0.81
N LYS A 46 21.12 13.07 0.99
CA LYS A 46 22.38 13.13 0.24
C LYS A 46 23.33 11.98 0.57
N GLU A 47 23.36 11.56 1.82
CA GLU A 47 24.21 10.46 2.28
C GLU A 47 23.57 9.09 2.12
N MET A 48 22.24 9.07 1.84
CA MET A 48 21.51 7.83 1.69
C MET A 48 21.94 7.09 0.43
N GLN A 49 22.34 5.84 0.62
CA GLN A 49 22.63 4.92 -0.47
C GLN A 49 21.42 4.02 -0.75
N MET A 50 21.43 3.38 -1.92
CA MET A 50 20.41 2.38 -2.26
C MET A 50 20.45 1.24 -1.24
N LEU A 51 19.30 0.91 -0.66
CA LEU A 51 19.18 -0.24 0.24
C LEU A 51 19.09 -1.54 -0.55
N GLY A 52 20.06 -2.43 -0.33
CA GLY A 52 19.98 -3.79 -0.84
C GLY A 52 18.84 -4.58 -0.16
N LYS A 53 18.34 -5.59 -0.85
CA LYS A 53 17.33 -6.52 -0.31
C LYS A 53 18.03 -7.54 0.57
N ASP A 54 17.60 -7.69 1.82
CA ASP A 54 18.14 -8.61 2.81
C ASP A 54 17.12 -9.66 3.29
N GLY A 55 15.85 -9.47 2.96
CA GLY A 55 14.78 -10.40 3.27
C GLY A 55 14.23 -11.10 2.03
N LYS A 56 13.73 -12.33 2.21
CA LYS A 56 13.06 -13.13 1.18
C LYS A 56 11.70 -13.58 1.68
N ASN A 57 10.67 -13.30 0.90
CA ASN A 57 9.35 -13.86 1.14
C ASN A 57 9.24 -15.17 0.36
N GLU A 58 9.39 -16.31 1.05
CA GLU A 58 9.35 -17.64 0.45
C GLU A 58 7.96 -17.98 -0.14
N PHE A 59 6.91 -17.42 0.43
CA PHE A 59 5.53 -17.69 -0.01
C PHE A 59 5.21 -16.95 -1.31
N GLN A 60 5.57 -15.67 -1.41
CA GLN A 60 5.30 -14.83 -2.58
C GLN A 60 6.52 -14.72 -3.51
N LYS A 61 7.63 -15.38 -3.18
CA LYS A 61 8.86 -15.50 -3.99
C LYS A 61 9.47 -14.16 -4.42
N TYR A 62 9.41 -13.14 -3.54
CA TYR A 62 10.09 -11.87 -3.79
C TYR A 62 11.08 -11.52 -2.68
N ASN A 63 12.11 -10.75 -3.02
CA ASN A 63 13.06 -10.22 -2.06
C ASN A 63 12.66 -8.79 -1.68
N TYR A 64 12.86 -8.43 -0.41
CA TYR A 64 12.52 -7.10 0.10
C TYR A 64 13.60 -6.59 1.05
N ALA A 65 13.64 -5.26 1.27
CA ALA A 65 14.43 -4.66 2.33
C ALA A 65 13.65 -4.75 3.66
N SER A 66 14.24 -5.37 4.68
CA SER A 66 13.63 -5.52 6.00
C SER A 66 13.53 -4.18 6.72
N ILE A 67 12.71 -4.11 7.77
CA ILE A 67 12.66 -2.92 8.64
C ILE A 67 14.01 -2.71 9.33
N ASP A 68 14.68 -3.77 9.71
CA ASP A 68 15.99 -3.70 10.38
C ASP A 68 17.04 -3.09 9.45
N LYS A 69 17.00 -3.43 8.15
CA LYS A 69 17.86 -2.82 7.15
C LYS A 69 17.63 -1.32 7.02
N PHE A 70 16.37 -0.88 7.00
CA PHE A 70 16.02 0.55 7.01
C PHE A 70 16.55 1.22 8.27
N LEU A 71 16.28 0.67 9.45
CA LEU A 71 16.67 1.27 10.72
C LEU A 71 18.20 1.30 10.89
N SER A 72 18.90 0.24 10.54
CA SER A 72 20.36 0.20 10.62
C SER A 72 21.04 1.21 9.70
N THR A 73 20.39 1.62 8.62
CA THR A 73 20.93 2.63 7.70
C THR A 73 20.51 4.04 8.08
N VAL A 74 19.23 4.24 8.43
CA VAL A 74 18.67 5.58 8.70
C VAL A 74 19.07 6.11 10.08
N ASN A 75 19.05 5.26 11.12
CA ASN A 75 19.27 5.72 12.50
C ASN A 75 20.63 6.39 12.73
N PRO A 76 21.77 5.88 12.21
CA PRO A 76 23.04 6.58 12.36
C PRO A 76 23.03 7.98 11.74
N LEU A 77 22.45 8.11 10.57
CA LEU A 77 22.35 9.39 9.86
C LEU A 77 21.39 10.34 10.58
N ALA A 78 20.22 9.84 11.01
CA ALA A 78 19.25 10.63 11.77
C ALA A 78 19.88 11.15 13.07
N GLY A 79 20.59 10.30 13.81
CA GLY A 79 21.32 10.69 15.01
C GLY A 79 22.41 11.73 14.73
N HIS A 80 23.20 11.56 13.66
CA HIS A 80 24.24 12.49 13.26
C HIS A 80 23.67 13.88 12.93
N PHE A 81 22.60 13.94 12.14
CA PHE A 81 21.98 15.20 11.73
C PHE A 81 20.91 15.71 12.71
N GLY A 82 20.70 15.04 13.83
CA GLY A 82 19.79 15.48 14.90
C GLY A 82 18.30 15.35 14.55
N LEU A 83 17.93 14.54 13.55
CA LEU A 83 16.55 14.27 13.21
C LEU A 83 15.96 13.21 14.14
N ILE A 84 14.79 13.50 14.69
CA ILE A 84 14.03 12.57 15.53
C ILE A 84 12.72 12.25 14.79
N LEU A 85 12.51 10.97 14.52
CA LEU A 85 11.30 10.46 13.91
C LEU A 85 10.54 9.60 14.91
N THR A 86 9.30 9.99 15.21
CA THR A 86 8.38 9.20 16.04
C THR A 86 7.19 8.74 15.22
N GLN A 87 6.84 7.47 15.33
CA GLN A 87 5.62 6.89 14.77
C GLN A 87 4.61 6.66 15.89
N ASP A 88 3.38 7.06 15.66
CA ASP A 88 2.27 6.90 16.59
C ASP A 88 1.05 6.32 15.87
N GLU A 89 0.30 5.46 16.55
CA GLU A 89 -0.97 4.93 16.06
C GLU A 89 -2.09 5.91 16.39
N GLU A 90 -2.65 6.56 15.36
CA GLU A 90 -3.73 7.53 15.54
C GLU A 90 -5.09 6.85 15.64
N THR A 91 -5.34 5.86 14.81
CA THR A 91 -6.57 5.05 14.86
C THR A 91 -6.32 3.62 14.43
N CYS A 92 -7.06 2.68 15.04
CA CYS A 92 -7.15 1.29 14.61
C CYS A 92 -8.62 0.86 14.59
N LYS A 93 -9.10 0.40 13.44
CA LYS A 93 -10.49 -0.06 13.28
C LYS A 93 -10.50 -1.43 12.63
N ILE A 94 -11.40 -2.29 13.14
CA ILE A 94 -11.70 -3.55 12.47
C ILE A 94 -12.77 -3.26 11.42
N ILE A 95 -12.52 -3.65 10.19
CA ILE A 95 -13.45 -3.60 9.06
C ILE A 95 -13.63 -5.01 8.51
N THR A 96 -14.69 -5.22 7.75
CA THR A 96 -14.98 -6.53 7.16
C THR A 96 -14.92 -6.39 5.64
N ASP A 97 -14.24 -7.32 4.98
CA ASP A 97 -14.22 -7.36 3.51
C ASP A 97 -15.54 -7.93 2.94
N THR A 98 -15.66 -7.96 1.63
CA THR A 98 -16.84 -8.48 0.91
C THR A 98 -17.09 -9.97 1.13
N GLN A 99 -16.11 -10.70 1.68
CA GLN A 99 -16.19 -12.13 2.01
C GLN A 99 -16.43 -12.38 3.50
N GLY A 100 -16.66 -11.32 4.31
CA GLY A 100 -16.88 -11.42 5.75
C GLY A 100 -15.59 -11.59 6.57
N ARG A 101 -14.40 -11.45 5.98
CA ARG A 101 -13.13 -11.60 6.71
C ARG A 101 -12.75 -10.32 7.43
N PRO A 102 -12.25 -10.39 8.67
CA PRO A 102 -11.83 -9.22 9.42
C PRO A 102 -10.50 -8.65 8.91
N TRP A 103 -10.47 -7.35 8.72
CA TRP A 103 -9.30 -6.57 8.35
C TRP A 103 -9.07 -5.46 9.35
N LEU A 104 -7.82 -5.06 9.50
CA LEU A 104 -7.42 -3.89 10.26
C LEU A 104 -7.24 -2.71 9.29
N ASN A 105 -7.88 -1.59 9.61
CA ASN A 105 -7.61 -0.29 9.02
C ASN A 105 -6.92 0.56 10.09
N ILE A 106 -5.61 0.76 9.92
CA ILE A 106 -4.76 1.44 10.90
C ILE A 106 -4.21 2.72 10.27
N VAL A 107 -4.36 3.84 10.97
CA VAL A 107 -3.75 5.10 10.58
C VAL A 107 -2.58 5.39 11.51
N TYR A 108 -1.40 5.47 10.93
CA TYR A 108 -0.19 5.91 11.61
C TYR A 108 0.10 7.35 11.26
N ARG A 109 0.47 8.16 12.25
CA ARG A 109 1.01 9.49 12.08
C ARG A 109 2.50 9.51 12.39
N PHE A 110 3.21 10.42 11.75
CA PHE A 110 4.66 10.57 11.91
C PHE A 110 4.97 11.98 12.39
N ILE A 111 5.75 12.07 13.45
CA ILE A 111 6.18 13.32 14.05
C ILE A 111 7.66 13.48 13.77
N LEU A 112 8.03 14.61 13.18
CA LEU A 112 9.42 14.97 12.92
C LEU A 112 9.82 16.10 13.85
N SER A 113 10.88 15.87 14.63
CA SER A 113 11.49 16.85 15.53
C SER A 113 12.99 16.91 15.28
N HIS A 114 13.61 17.98 15.74
CA HIS A 114 15.06 18.15 15.71
C HIS A 114 15.60 18.25 17.14
N LYS A 115 16.82 17.78 17.35
CA LYS A 115 17.52 17.82 18.66
C LYS A 115 17.56 19.23 19.28
N ASP A 116 17.47 20.28 18.45
CA ASP A 116 17.49 21.68 18.89
C ASP A 116 16.09 22.18 19.34
N GLY A 117 15.09 21.28 19.39
CA GLY A 117 13.76 21.57 19.94
C GLY A 117 12.68 21.90 18.90
N ASP A 118 13.03 22.08 17.63
CA ASP A 118 12.04 22.29 16.58
C ASP A 118 11.19 21.05 16.35
N THR A 119 9.89 21.24 16.15
CA THR A 119 8.95 20.18 15.74
C THR A 119 8.12 20.65 14.57
N TRP A 120 8.02 19.82 13.54
CA TRP A 120 7.16 20.12 12.41
C TRP A 120 5.69 19.90 12.80
N GLN A 121 4.89 20.97 12.73
CA GLN A 121 3.49 20.94 13.14
C GLN A 121 2.60 20.11 12.20
N TYR A 122 3.03 19.90 10.97
CA TYR A 122 2.37 18.97 10.07
C TYR A 122 2.78 17.53 10.40
N THR A 123 1.80 16.68 10.60
CA THR A 123 2.01 15.25 10.93
C THR A 123 1.58 14.40 9.74
N PRO A 124 2.53 13.96 8.88
CA PRO A 124 2.22 13.05 7.79
C PRO A 124 1.56 11.75 8.30
N ARG A 125 0.64 11.20 7.50
CA ARG A 125 -0.09 9.97 7.85
C ARG A 125 0.12 8.89 6.80
N ARG A 126 0.00 7.64 7.24
CA ARG A 126 -0.10 6.45 6.38
C ARG A 126 -1.22 5.56 6.87
N THR A 127 -2.13 5.21 5.96
CA THR A 127 -3.18 4.23 6.23
C THR A 127 -2.75 2.88 5.73
N ILE A 128 -2.80 1.88 6.60
CA ILE A 128 -2.47 0.50 6.29
C ILE A 128 -3.72 -0.35 6.44
N TYR A 129 -3.98 -1.15 5.42
CA TYR A 129 -4.99 -2.18 5.44
C TYR A 129 -4.29 -3.53 5.50
N CYS A 130 -4.56 -4.34 6.51
CA CYS A 130 -4.03 -5.69 6.61
C CYS A 130 -5.06 -6.67 7.14
N GLU A 131 -5.01 -7.90 6.66
CA GLU A 131 -5.86 -8.97 7.15
C GLU A 131 -5.52 -9.28 8.61
N MET A 132 -6.53 -9.45 9.47
CA MET A 132 -6.34 -9.73 10.89
C MET A 132 -5.95 -11.20 11.10
N LYS A 133 -4.66 -11.52 10.86
CA LYS A 133 -4.09 -12.87 11.00
C LYS A 133 -3.22 -12.95 12.27
N GLY A 134 -3.87 -13.05 13.42
CA GLY A 134 -3.16 -13.20 14.71
C GLY A 134 -2.46 -11.93 15.19
N GLY A 135 -1.75 -12.03 16.33
CA GLY A 135 -1.13 -10.88 17.01
C GLY A 135 0.02 -10.21 16.26
N GLN A 136 0.63 -10.90 15.29
CA GLN A 136 1.73 -10.31 14.50
C GLN A 136 1.27 -9.32 13.43
N ALA A 137 -0.03 -9.31 13.08
CA ALA A 137 -0.56 -8.44 12.03
C ALA A 137 -0.32 -6.95 12.34
N MET A 138 -0.50 -6.54 13.60
CA MET A 138 -0.27 -5.16 14.04
C MET A 138 1.21 -4.76 13.91
N GLY A 139 2.13 -5.60 14.40
CA GLY A 139 3.59 -5.33 14.29
C GLY A 139 4.07 -5.27 12.84
N ALA A 140 3.55 -6.14 11.98
CA ALA A 140 3.84 -6.12 10.55
C ALA A 140 3.31 -4.83 9.89
N ALA A 141 2.09 -4.40 10.23
CA ALA A 141 1.51 -3.16 9.73
C ALA A 141 2.31 -1.93 10.18
N GLN A 142 2.72 -1.86 11.44
CA GLN A 142 3.57 -0.81 11.99
C GLN A 142 4.91 -0.71 11.25
N SER A 143 5.59 -1.83 11.09
CA SER A 143 6.87 -1.91 10.37
C SER A 143 6.72 -1.50 8.90
N TYR A 144 5.63 -1.92 8.26
CA TYR A 144 5.34 -1.56 6.88
C TYR A 144 5.07 -0.06 6.72
N ALA A 145 4.25 0.53 7.60
CA ALA A 145 3.99 1.96 7.60
C ALA A 145 5.27 2.80 7.75
N LEU A 146 6.15 2.40 8.67
CA LEU A 146 7.43 3.06 8.92
C LEU A 146 8.36 2.99 7.70
N LYS A 147 8.50 1.81 7.09
CA LYS A 147 9.28 1.65 5.86
C LYS A 147 8.78 2.53 4.73
N GLN A 148 7.48 2.54 4.48
CA GLN A 148 6.87 3.35 3.44
C GLN A 148 7.08 4.84 3.70
N PHE A 149 6.99 5.27 4.96
CA PHE A 149 7.24 6.65 5.33
C PHE A 149 8.70 7.05 5.11
N MET A 150 9.66 6.28 5.63
CA MET A 150 11.10 6.54 5.46
C MET A 150 11.50 6.55 3.98
N ARG A 151 10.98 5.58 3.20
CA ARG A 151 11.21 5.50 1.76
C ARG A 151 10.78 6.79 1.05
N SER A 152 9.60 7.31 1.38
CA SER A 152 9.08 8.56 0.79
C SER A 152 9.84 9.80 1.29
N LEU A 153 10.17 9.84 2.59
CA LEU A 153 10.79 11.01 3.22
C LEU A 153 12.22 11.23 2.70
N PHE A 154 12.99 10.16 2.56
CA PHE A 154 14.41 10.21 2.18
C PHE A 154 14.65 9.75 0.73
N LEU A 155 13.59 9.49 -0.04
CA LEU A 155 13.68 9.03 -1.45
C LEU A 155 14.54 7.77 -1.61
N ILE A 156 14.41 6.81 -0.68
CA ILE A 156 15.25 5.62 -0.63
C ILE A 156 14.91 4.66 -1.78
N ALA A 157 15.88 4.40 -2.64
CA ALA A 157 15.78 3.35 -3.65
C ALA A 157 16.05 1.98 -3.02
N THR A 158 15.14 1.05 -3.20
CA THR A 158 15.25 -0.34 -2.67
C THR A 158 15.49 -1.37 -3.77
N GLY A 159 15.54 -0.93 -5.02
CA GLY A 159 15.64 -1.84 -6.17
C GLY A 159 14.42 -2.77 -6.30
N ASP A 160 13.29 -2.36 -5.75
CA ASP A 160 12.04 -3.09 -5.92
C ASP A 160 11.48 -2.79 -7.32
N ASN A 161 11.05 -3.85 -8.02
CA ASN A 161 10.29 -3.72 -9.26
C ASN A 161 8.83 -3.36 -8.95
N ASP A 162 8.62 -2.46 -7.97
CA ASP A 162 7.29 -1.97 -7.60
C ASP A 162 6.71 -0.99 -8.61
N ASP A 163 7.48 -0.68 -9.65
CA ASP A 163 7.01 0.11 -10.77
C ASP A 163 6.00 -0.70 -11.55
N LEU A 164 4.76 -0.23 -11.56
CA LEU A 164 3.66 -0.87 -12.29
C LEU A 164 3.98 -1.01 -13.78
N ASP A 165 4.84 -0.13 -14.33
CA ASP A 165 5.29 -0.18 -15.72
C ASP A 165 6.21 -1.39 -15.99
N ASN A 166 6.90 -1.91 -14.95
CA ASN A 166 7.72 -3.12 -15.04
C ASN A 166 6.93 -4.41 -14.79
N GLN A 167 5.72 -4.30 -14.28
CA GLN A 167 4.79 -5.43 -14.26
C GLN A 167 4.23 -5.57 -15.67
N ASN A 168 4.93 -6.34 -16.51
CA ASN A 168 4.32 -6.88 -17.72
C ASN A 168 3.01 -7.52 -17.27
N GLN A 169 1.90 -6.81 -17.47
CA GLN A 169 0.57 -7.37 -17.36
C GLN A 169 0.54 -8.49 -18.39
N THR A 170 0.90 -9.67 -17.96
CA THR A 170 0.55 -10.90 -18.69
C THR A 170 -0.97 -10.96 -18.62
N TYR A 171 -1.62 -10.18 -19.47
CA TYR A 171 -2.97 -10.50 -19.87
C TYR A 171 -2.89 -11.95 -20.29
N ASN A 172 -3.57 -12.82 -19.52
CA ASN A 172 -3.74 -14.20 -19.90
C ASN A 172 -4.35 -14.21 -21.31
N LYS A 173 -3.48 -14.32 -22.33
CA LYS A 173 -3.96 -14.67 -23.66
C LYS A 173 -4.75 -15.95 -23.49
N PRO A 174 -6.00 -16.03 -23.98
CA PRO A 174 -6.75 -17.27 -23.94
C PRO A 174 -5.85 -18.33 -24.55
N LYS A 175 -5.62 -19.44 -23.83
CA LYS A 175 -4.88 -20.58 -24.35
C LYS A 175 -5.63 -21.02 -25.61
N GLU A 176 -5.02 -20.81 -26.76
CA GLU A 176 -5.51 -21.40 -28.01
C GLU A 176 -5.60 -22.90 -27.77
N ALA A 177 -6.80 -23.44 -27.95
CA ALA A 177 -7.07 -24.86 -27.85
C ALA A 177 -6.15 -25.57 -28.85
N LYS A 178 -5.21 -26.36 -28.34
CA LYS A 178 -4.41 -27.27 -29.18
C LYS A 178 -5.38 -28.18 -29.92
N LYS A 179 -5.49 -28.00 -31.25
CA LYS A 179 -6.15 -28.97 -32.12
C LYS A 179 -5.37 -30.27 -32.02
N GLU A 180 -5.99 -31.25 -31.40
CA GLU A 180 -5.52 -32.63 -31.46
C GLU A 180 -5.61 -33.09 -32.93
N THR A 181 -4.47 -33.18 -33.57
CA THR A 181 -4.37 -33.89 -34.86
C THR A 181 -4.41 -35.38 -34.58
N ASN A 182 -5.58 -35.97 -34.81
CA ASN A 182 -5.80 -37.40 -34.87
C ASN A 182 -4.89 -38.00 -35.95
N LYS A 183 -3.84 -38.70 -35.54
CA LYS A 183 -3.10 -39.60 -36.46
C LYS A 183 -3.81 -40.94 -36.48
N GLU A 184 -4.65 -41.09 -37.48
CA GLU A 184 -5.17 -42.41 -37.87
C GLU A 184 -4.03 -43.33 -38.28
N GLY A 185 -3.99 -44.50 -37.65
CA GLY A 185 -3.04 -45.56 -37.91
C GLY A 185 -3.23 -46.18 -39.28
N LYS A 186 -2.14 -46.20 -40.07
CA LYS A 186 -2.01 -47.12 -41.17
C LYS A 186 -1.41 -48.46 -40.69
N ASN A 187 -2.28 -49.42 -40.59
CA ASN A 187 -1.93 -50.82 -40.36
C ASN A 187 -1.60 -51.42 -41.73
N GLU A 188 -0.34 -51.61 -42.09
CA GLU A 188 0.06 -52.41 -43.22
C GLU A 188 0.42 -53.83 -42.76
N ARG A 189 -0.45 -54.75 -43.12
CA ARG A 189 -0.19 -56.22 -43.10
C ARG A 189 0.96 -56.50 -44.03
N ARG A 190 1.97 -57.22 -43.58
CA ARG A 190 2.84 -58.00 -44.40
C ARG A 190 2.55 -59.52 -44.13
N VAL A 191 2.05 -60.19 -45.19
CA VAL A 191 1.98 -61.62 -45.32
C VAL A 191 3.25 -62.02 -46.07
N ALA A 192 3.95 -62.97 -45.60
CA ALA A 192 4.63 -64.08 -46.18
C ALA A 192 5.70 -64.64 -45.24
#